data_543edca64a7af1ad28acf16153c4b46d
#
_entry.id   543edca64a7af1ad28acf16153c4b46d
#
_cell.length_a   1.000
_cell.length_b   1.000
_cell.length_c   1.000
_cell.angle_alpha   90.00
_cell.angle_beta   90.00
_cell.angle_gamma   90.00
#
_symmetry.space_group_name_H-M   'P 1'
#
loop_
_entity.id
_entity.type
_entity.pdbx_description
1 polymer ?
#
loop_
_entity_poly.entity_id
_entity_poly.type
_entity_poly.pdbx_seq_one_letter_code
_entity_poly.pdbx_strand_id
1 'polypeptide(L)'
;MSNTIILSGGYKKIQSLTINSSATLKPGMIAALNSSGELIAQATEGAACEKLVILEDALQGKTVNDTYTAGTVADAAVIFPGSEAQVLLAATEKVVVGDYVTGTGVGTFQKLEAAQVPLAVALEACDLTESDAVDTLVAVRFL
;
A
#
# COMPACT_ATOMS: atom_id res chain seq x y z
N MET A 1 -7.65 6.53 -14.05
CA MET A 1 -6.90 6.23 -12.81
C MET A 1 -5.92 7.36 -12.51
N SER A 2 -5.82 7.78 -11.28
CA SER A 2 -4.83 8.78 -10.87
C SER A 2 -3.42 8.22 -10.95
N ASN A 3 -2.47 9.05 -11.36
CA ASN A 3 -1.04 8.71 -11.39
C ASN A 3 -0.32 9.09 -10.10
N THR A 4 -1.05 9.23 -9.01
CA THR A 4 -0.50 9.51 -7.69
C THR A 4 -1.09 8.55 -6.66
N ILE A 5 -0.31 8.21 -5.66
CA ILE A 5 -0.79 7.34 -4.58
C ILE A 5 -1.74 8.10 -3.67
N ILE A 6 -1.38 9.32 -3.24
CA ILE A 6 -2.24 10.11 -2.37
C ILE A 6 -3.31 10.79 -3.21
N LEU A 7 -4.56 10.51 -2.89
CA LEU A 7 -5.71 11.05 -3.62
C LEU A 7 -6.27 12.30 -2.96
N SER A 8 -6.52 12.24 -1.67
CA SER A 8 -7.02 13.39 -0.91
C SER A 8 -6.78 13.16 0.58
N GLY A 9 -7.06 14.18 1.36
CA GLY A 9 -7.03 14.06 2.80
C GLY A 9 -6.27 15.18 3.44
N GLY A 10 -6.23 15.12 4.76
CA GLY A 10 -5.54 16.09 5.57
C GLY A 10 -4.03 15.94 5.52
N TYR A 11 -3.40 16.49 6.50
CA TYR A 11 -1.96 16.45 6.61
C TYR A 11 -1.43 15.01 6.73
N LYS A 12 -0.31 14.75 6.08
CA LYS A 12 0.43 13.49 6.15
C LYS A 12 1.91 13.78 6.30
N LYS A 13 2.63 12.84 6.86
CA LYS A 13 4.08 12.92 6.98
C LYS A 13 4.72 12.07 5.88
N ILE A 14 5.58 12.68 5.06
CA ILE A 14 6.35 11.97 4.04
C ILE A 14 7.77 11.78 4.56
N GLN A 15 8.28 10.57 4.40
CA GLN A 15 9.64 10.18 4.79
C GLN A 15 10.36 9.56 3.62
N SER A 16 11.62 9.93 3.43
CA SER A 16 12.51 9.29 2.46
C SER A 16 13.40 8.32 3.24
N LEU A 17 13.26 7.04 2.99
CA LEU A 17 13.92 5.98 3.75
C LEU A 17 14.58 4.98 2.81
N THR A 18 15.69 4.39 3.26
CA THR A 18 16.39 3.35 2.50
C THR A 18 15.58 2.06 2.47
N ILE A 19 15.46 1.46 1.31
CA ILE A 19 14.85 0.15 1.12
C ILE A 19 15.86 -0.92 1.49
N ASN A 20 15.45 -1.91 2.28
CA ASN A 20 16.30 -3.07 2.58
C ASN A 20 16.72 -3.77 1.28
N SER A 21 17.96 -4.27 1.24
CA SER A 21 18.54 -4.87 0.04
C SER A 21 17.85 -6.14 -0.45
N SER A 22 17.02 -6.76 0.36
CA SER A 22 16.24 -7.95 -0.01
C SER A 22 14.74 -7.67 -0.16
N ALA A 23 14.33 -6.41 -0.04
CA ALA A 23 12.91 -6.02 -0.17
C ALA A 23 12.59 -5.58 -1.60
N THR A 24 11.39 -5.93 -2.05
CA THR A 24 10.82 -5.43 -3.31
C THR A 24 9.60 -4.57 -2.96
N LEU A 25 9.67 -3.27 -3.26
CA LEU A 25 8.61 -2.32 -2.95
C LEU A 25 8.09 -1.64 -4.21
N LYS A 26 6.79 -1.50 -4.27
CA LYS A 26 6.08 -0.84 -5.37
C LYS A 26 5.14 0.22 -4.79
N PRO A 27 4.91 1.34 -5.48
CA PRO A 27 3.93 2.33 -5.02
C PRO A 27 2.56 1.70 -4.73
N GLY A 28 1.95 2.12 -3.63
CA GLY A 28 0.68 1.55 -3.14
C GLY A 28 0.83 0.39 -2.18
N MET A 29 2.04 -0.13 -1.99
CA MET A 29 2.27 -1.16 -0.98
C MET A 29 2.33 -0.55 0.42
N ILE A 30 1.87 -1.33 1.42
CA ILE A 30 2.06 -0.99 2.82
C ILE A 30 3.41 -1.54 3.28
N ALA A 31 4.19 -0.67 3.91
CA ALA A 31 5.55 -0.98 4.34
C ALA A 31 5.65 -0.99 5.86
N ALA A 32 6.76 -1.51 6.34
CA ALA A 32 7.16 -1.47 7.74
C ALA A 32 8.63 -1.12 7.82
N LEU A 33 9.11 -0.84 9.01
CA LEU A 33 10.53 -0.61 9.28
C LEU A 33 11.12 -1.84 9.95
N ASN A 34 12.29 -2.27 9.47
CA ASN A 34 13.04 -3.31 10.16
C ASN A 34 13.82 -2.69 11.35
N SER A 35 14.56 -3.51 12.08
CA SER A 35 15.31 -3.05 13.25
C SER A 35 16.43 -2.07 12.91
N SER A 36 16.85 -2.00 11.66
CA SER A 36 17.85 -1.04 11.17
C SER A 36 17.23 0.26 10.64
N GLY A 37 15.90 0.40 10.69
CA GLY A 37 15.18 1.56 10.17
C GLY A 37 15.00 1.57 8.66
N GLU A 38 15.22 0.46 7.99
CA GLU A 38 15.04 0.33 6.56
C GLU A 38 13.62 -0.13 6.21
N LEU A 39 13.13 0.29 5.04
CA LEU A 39 11.82 -0.13 4.55
C LEU A 39 11.81 -1.59 4.11
N ILE A 40 10.81 -2.30 4.58
CA ILE A 40 10.45 -3.64 4.13
C ILE A 40 8.95 -3.65 3.82
N ALA A 41 8.48 -4.65 3.07
CA ALA A 41 7.05 -4.87 2.94
C ALA A 41 6.46 -5.28 4.31
N GLN A 42 5.24 -4.85 4.61
CA GLN A 42 4.54 -5.29 5.82
C GLN A 42 4.46 -6.82 5.80
N ALA A 43 4.90 -7.45 6.87
CA ALA A 43 5.27 -8.86 6.88
C ALA A 43 4.27 -9.79 7.59
N THR A 44 3.23 -9.25 8.23
CA THR A 44 2.28 -10.06 9.00
C THR A 44 0.86 -9.85 8.48
N GLU A 45 0.27 -10.90 7.93
CA GLU A 45 -1.09 -10.86 7.40
C GLU A 45 -2.10 -10.47 8.48
N GLY A 46 -2.95 -9.49 8.15
CA GLY A 46 -4.06 -9.08 9.01
C GLY A 46 -3.67 -8.44 10.33
N ALA A 47 -2.42 -8.13 10.54
CA ALA A 47 -1.96 -7.54 11.79
C ALA A 47 -2.09 -6.01 11.80
N ALA A 48 -2.20 -5.44 12.99
CA ALA A 48 -2.06 -4.01 13.18
C ALA A 48 -0.63 -3.58 12.79
N CYS A 49 -0.52 -2.48 12.08
CA CYS A 49 0.77 -1.94 11.64
C CYS A 49 0.67 -0.43 11.44
N GLU A 50 1.81 0.21 11.34
CA GLU A 50 1.86 1.61 10.92
C GLU A 50 1.32 1.72 9.49
N LYS A 51 0.49 2.73 9.24
CA LYS A 51 -0.07 2.96 7.91
C LYS A 51 0.92 3.72 7.05
N LEU A 52 2.02 3.06 6.74
CA LEU A 52 3.15 3.60 5.97
C LEU A 52 3.04 3.08 4.53
N VAL A 53 2.64 3.96 3.61
CA VAL A 53 2.36 3.60 2.22
C VAL A 53 3.45 4.14 1.30
N ILE A 54 3.94 3.31 0.40
CA ILE A 54 4.98 3.68 -0.57
C ILE A 54 4.38 4.58 -1.64
N LEU A 55 5.05 5.70 -1.89
CA LEU A 55 4.64 6.69 -2.90
C LEU A 55 5.38 6.44 -4.23
N GLU A 56 4.85 7.02 -5.29
CA GLU A 56 5.53 7.08 -6.58
C GLU A 56 6.78 7.97 -6.51
N ASP A 57 7.81 7.64 -7.29
CA ASP A 57 9.05 8.42 -7.37
C ASP A 57 8.95 9.48 -8.48
N ALA A 58 8.14 10.50 -8.25
CA ALA A 58 7.84 11.54 -9.23
C ALA A 58 9.08 12.37 -9.60
N LEU A 59 10.03 12.54 -8.68
CA LEU A 59 11.25 13.31 -8.93
C LEU A 59 12.16 12.63 -9.95
N GLN A 60 12.09 11.30 -10.06
CA GLN A 60 12.82 10.53 -11.05
C GLN A 60 11.99 10.29 -12.34
N GLY A 61 10.82 10.91 -12.44
CA GLY A 61 9.92 10.69 -13.56
C GLY A 61 9.24 9.32 -13.55
N LYS A 62 9.24 8.63 -12.43
CA LYS A 62 8.60 7.31 -12.28
C LYS A 62 7.11 7.46 -12.01
N THR A 63 6.37 6.43 -12.35
CA THR A 63 4.92 6.37 -12.18
C THR A 63 4.53 5.42 -11.05
N VAL A 64 3.24 5.35 -10.76
CA VAL A 64 2.68 4.40 -9.78
C VAL A 64 2.91 2.93 -10.17
N ASN A 65 3.33 2.66 -11.40
CA ASN A 65 3.59 1.30 -11.89
C ASN A 65 5.07 0.89 -11.80
N ASP A 66 5.94 1.82 -11.43
CA ASP A 66 7.39 1.57 -11.40
C ASP A 66 7.85 1.08 -10.03
N THR A 67 8.33 -0.15 -9.98
CA THR A 67 8.89 -0.76 -8.77
C THR A 67 10.22 -0.09 -8.41
N TYR A 68 10.44 0.16 -7.12
CA TYR A 68 11.72 0.66 -6.65
C TYR A 68 12.79 -0.42 -6.72
N THR A 69 14.03 0.01 -6.99
CA THR A 69 15.19 -0.87 -6.90
C THR A 69 15.55 -1.11 -5.43
N ALA A 70 15.76 -2.36 -5.04
CA ALA A 70 16.19 -2.72 -3.68
C ALA A 70 17.49 -2.00 -3.32
N GLY A 71 17.61 -1.57 -2.07
CA GLY A 71 18.78 -0.84 -1.58
C GLY A 71 18.80 0.66 -1.90
N THR A 72 17.85 1.16 -2.69
CA THR A 72 17.72 2.60 -2.97
C THR A 72 16.81 3.28 -1.94
N VAL A 73 16.60 4.58 -2.10
CA VAL A 73 15.71 5.36 -1.23
C VAL A 73 14.32 5.44 -1.85
N ALA A 74 13.29 5.20 -1.05
CA ALA A 74 11.91 5.39 -1.47
C ALA A 74 11.22 6.43 -0.58
N ASP A 75 10.23 7.11 -1.17
CA ASP A 75 9.35 7.99 -0.42
C ASP A 75 8.15 7.18 0.09
N ALA A 76 7.86 7.34 1.37
CA ALA A 76 6.74 6.70 2.03
C ALA A 76 5.95 7.74 2.84
N ALA A 77 4.64 7.60 2.86
CA ALA A 77 3.78 8.51 3.63
C ALA A 77 3.17 7.78 4.82
N VAL A 78 3.22 8.40 5.98
CA VAL A 78 2.41 8.00 7.14
C VAL A 78 1.03 8.58 6.91
N ILE A 79 0.04 7.72 6.72
CA ILE A 79 -1.31 8.11 6.34
C ILE A 79 -2.15 8.33 7.59
N PHE A 80 -2.76 9.50 7.70
CA PHE A 80 -3.63 9.86 8.82
C PHE A 80 -5.07 9.37 8.58
N PRO A 81 -5.83 9.11 9.65
CA PRO A 81 -7.24 8.69 9.53
C PRO A 81 -8.04 9.65 8.65
N GLY A 82 -8.87 9.09 7.77
CA GLY A 82 -9.70 9.85 6.85
C GLY A 82 -9.03 10.22 5.53
N SER A 83 -7.72 10.07 5.41
CA SER A 83 -7.01 10.35 4.15
C SER A 83 -7.26 9.23 3.14
N GLU A 84 -7.31 9.61 1.87
CA GLU A 84 -7.59 8.70 0.77
C GLU A 84 -6.33 8.47 -0.06
N ALA A 85 -6.08 7.21 -0.40
CA ALA A 85 -4.91 6.82 -1.17
C ALA A 85 -5.23 5.64 -2.07
N GLN A 86 -4.41 5.42 -3.07
CA GLN A 86 -4.42 4.19 -3.86
C GLN A 86 -3.51 3.16 -3.19
N VAL A 87 -4.05 1.97 -2.96
CA VAL A 87 -3.27 0.86 -2.42
C VAL A 87 -3.30 -0.33 -3.38
N LEU A 88 -2.25 -1.15 -3.32
CA LEU A 88 -2.08 -2.27 -4.23
C LEU A 88 -2.87 -3.47 -3.70
N LEU A 89 -4.04 -3.74 -4.30
CA LEU A 89 -4.85 -4.91 -3.98
C LEU A 89 -4.21 -6.15 -4.60
N ALA A 90 -4.08 -7.22 -3.82
CA ALA A 90 -3.47 -8.46 -4.29
C ALA A 90 -4.33 -9.14 -5.36
N ALA A 91 -3.67 -9.76 -6.34
CA ALA A 91 -4.34 -10.65 -7.29
C ALA A 91 -5.13 -11.72 -6.54
N THR A 92 -6.24 -12.18 -7.11
CA THR A 92 -7.23 -13.10 -6.56
C THR A 92 -8.22 -12.46 -5.58
N GLU A 93 -8.01 -11.22 -5.16
CA GLU A 93 -8.92 -10.53 -4.25
C GLU A 93 -10.09 -9.86 -4.99
N LYS A 94 -11.18 -9.69 -4.27
CA LYS A 94 -12.35 -8.96 -4.75
C LYS A 94 -12.89 -8.09 -3.63
N VAL A 95 -13.06 -6.80 -3.93
CA VAL A 95 -13.65 -5.85 -2.99
C VAL A 95 -14.77 -5.06 -3.67
N VAL A 96 -15.73 -4.62 -2.87
CA VAL A 96 -16.76 -3.66 -3.28
C VAL A 96 -16.66 -2.44 -2.38
N VAL A 97 -17.32 -1.36 -2.78
CA VAL A 97 -17.36 -0.13 -1.97
C VAL A 97 -17.86 -0.43 -0.56
N GLY A 98 -17.12 0.03 0.43
CA GLY A 98 -17.45 -0.18 1.85
C GLY A 98 -16.78 -1.39 2.49
N ASP A 99 -16.15 -2.27 1.72
CA ASP A 99 -15.40 -3.39 2.28
C ASP A 99 -14.17 -2.90 3.03
N TYR A 100 -13.89 -3.50 4.18
CA TYR A 100 -12.65 -3.26 4.90
C TYR A 100 -11.52 -4.08 4.28
N VAL A 101 -10.32 -3.50 4.28
CA VAL A 101 -9.12 -4.15 3.76
C VAL A 101 -7.99 -4.12 4.79
N THR A 102 -7.08 -5.08 4.67
CA THR A 102 -5.92 -5.23 5.54
C THR A 102 -4.71 -5.71 4.74
N GLY A 103 -3.55 -5.81 5.38
CA GLY A 103 -2.33 -6.28 4.71
C GLY A 103 -2.30 -7.78 4.51
N THR A 104 -1.70 -8.22 3.40
CA THR A 104 -1.54 -9.64 3.08
C THR A 104 -0.33 -10.29 3.75
N GLY A 105 0.59 -9.49 4.29
CA GLY A 105 1.87 -9.98 4.82
C GLY A 105 3.02 -9.93 3.81
N VAL A 106 2.75 -9.42 2.59
CA VAL A 106 3.78 -9.19 1.56
C VAL A 106 3.68 -7.78 0.97
N GLY A 107 3.05 -6.86 1.69
CA GLY A 107 2.93 -5.45 1.31
C GLY A 107 1.69 -5.09 0.49
N THR A 108 1.00 -6.04 -0.08
CA THR A 108 -0.27 -5.80 -0.79
C THR A 108 -1.45 -5.81 0.20
N PHE A 109 -2.63 -5.49 -0.29
CA PHE A 109 -3.86 -5.48 0.51
C PHE A 109 -4.79 -6.61 0.08
N GLN A 110 -5.61 -7.05 1.04
CA GLN A 110 -6.66 -8.04 0.83
C GLN A 110 -7.94 -7.62 1.52
N LYS A 111 -9.06 -8.22 1.13
CA LYS A 111 -10.31 -8.05 1.85
C LYS A 111 -10.17 -8.60 3.27
N LEU A 112 -10.72 -7.87 4.24
CA LEU A 112 -10.66 -8.24 5.65
C LEU A 112 -11.35 -9.58 5.91
N GLU A 113 -10.68 -10.46 6.63
CA GLU A 113 -11.24 -11.72 7.13
C GLU A 113 -11.44 -11.66 8.63
N ALA A 114 -12.09 -12.68 9.20
CA ALA A 114 -12.36 -12.75 10.64
C ALA A 114 -11.05 -12.68 11.46
N ALA A 115 -11.10 -11.97 12.58
CA ALA A 115 -9.97 -11.78 13.51
C ALA A 115 -8.81 -10.94 12.98
N GLN A 116 -8.92 -10.36 11.79
CA GLN A 116 -7.92 -9.45 11.26
C GLN A 116 -8.22 -8.00 11.65
N VAL A 117 -7.19 -7.15 11.63
CA VAL A 117 -7.31 -5.73 11.95
C VAL A 117 -7.56 -4.92 10.68
N PRO A 118 -8.66 -4.18 10.58
CA PRO A 118 -8.92 -3.34 9.41
C PRO A 118 -7.97 -2.14 9.37
N LEU A 119 -7.44 -1.85 8.18
CA LEU A 119 -6.57 -0.69 7.96
C LEU A 119 -7.27 0.42 7.18
N ALA A 120 -8.16 0.06 6.27
CA ALA A 120 -8.81 1.01 5.38
C ALA A 120 -10.15 0.47 4.87
N VAL A 121 -10.91 1.35 4.22
CA VAL A 121 -12.20 1.03 3.59
C VAL A 121 -12.06 1.24 2.09
N ALA A 122 -12.51 0.28 1.28
CA ALA A 122 -12.52 0.39 -0.17
C ALA A 122 -13.51 1.46 -0.63
N LEU A 123 -13.07 2.34 -1.52
CA LEU A 123 -13.90 3.41 -2.11
C LEU A 123 -14.37 3.07 -3.51
N GLU A 124 -13.85 2.02 -4.10
CA GLU A 124 -14.25 1.54 -5.42
C GLU A 124 -14.26 0.00 -5.44
N ALA A 125 -15.02 -0.55 -6.39
CA ALA A 125 -15.06 -1.99 -6.57
C ALA A 125 -13.90 -2.43 -7.46
N CYS A 126 -13.33 -3.59 -7.13
CA CYS A 126 -12.28 -4.21 -7.94
C CYS A 126 -12.38 -5.73 -7.80
N ASP A 127 -12.42 -6.42 -8.93
CA ASP A 127 -12.52 -7.89 -8.97
C ASP A 127 -11.30 -8.44 -9.70
N LEU A 128 -10.42 -9.07 -8.94
CA LEU A 128 -9.17 -9.67 -9.43
C LEU A 128 -9.23 -11.21 -9.36
N THR A 129 -10.41 -11.79 -9.42
CA THR A 129 -10.59 -13.25 -9.30
C THR A 129 -10.31 -14.01 -10.59
N GLU A 130 -10.09 -13.30 -11.70
CA GLU A 130 -9.73 -13.94 -12.98
C GLU A 130 -8.31 -14.51 -12.94
N SER A 131 -8.08 -15.57 -13.71
CA SER A 131 -6.83 -16.35 -13.64
C SER A 131 -5.57 -15.58 -14.09
N ASP A 132 -5.72 -14.52 -14.88
CA ASP A 132 -4.63 -13.69 -15.38
C ASP A 132 -4.55 -12.32 -14.68
N ALA A 133 -5.33 -12.13 -13.62
CA ALA A 133 -5.32 -10.87 -12.88
C ALA A 133 -3.97 -10.64 -12.20
N VAL A 134 -3.58 -9.37 -12.11
CA VAL A 134 -2.36 -8.92 -11.42
C VAL A 134 -2.74 -7.97 -10.30
N ASP A 135 -1.80 -7.73 -9.38
CA ASP A 135 -1.99 -6.74 -8.32
C ASP A 135 -2.37 -5.39 -8.93
N THR A 136 -3.41 -4.77 -8.42
CA THR A 136 -4.02 -3.58 -9.01
C THR A 136 -4.26 -2.51 -7.97
N LEU A 137 -4.02 -1.25 -8.32
CA LEU A 137 -4.29 -0.10 -7.43
C LEU A 137 -5.79 0.13 -7.28
N VAL A 138 -6.22 0.32 -6.04
CA VAL A 138 -7.61 0.55 -5.65
C VAL A 138 -7.65 1.73 -4.67
N ALA A 139 -8.61 2.64 -4.85
CA ALA A 139 -8.80 3.75 -3.94
C ALA A 139 -9.39 3.28 -2.61
N VAL A 140 -8.78 3.72 -1.51
CA VAL A 140 -9.26 3.42 -0.16
C VAL A 140 -9.20 4.67 0.72
N ARG A 141 -9.97 4.65 1.81
CA ARG A 141 -9.87 5.64 2.89
C ARG A 141 -9.32 4.95 4.13
N PHE A 142 -8.24 5.48 4.69
CA PHE A 142 -7.60 4.91 5.87
C PHE A 142 -8.41 5.22 7.14
N LEU A 143 -8.41 4.28 8.07
CA LEU A 143 -9.06 4.38 9.38
C LEU A 143 -8.19 5.12 10.38
#